data_a485cd8676120d88b1a6ba80a147de5f
#
_entry.id   a485cd8676120d88b1a6ba80a147de5f
#
_cell.length_a   1.000
_cell.length_b   1.000
_cell.length_c   1.000
_cell.angle_alpha   90.00
_cell.angle_beta   90.00
_cell.angle_gamma   90.00
#
_symmetry.space_group_name_H-M   'P 1'
#
loop_
_entity.id
_entity.type
_entity.pdbx_description
1 polymer ?
#
loop_
_entity_poly.entity_id
_entity_poly.type
_entity_poly.pdbx_seq_one_letter_code
_entity_poly.pdbx_strand_id
1 'polypeptide(L)'
;MKIVGMIPARMGSQRVKKKNVRLINGRPLIDYALESVYKSDIFDEVYINSEDEIFTDLAKNYGFNFYKRPEEFSSNTSTNDEFAQDFLLNIECDVLIQILPTSPFLTETDIKEFTNFMLEGDLDALISVENKQIASVFEGKPVNFEISKPNPPSQTMVPVQAYATALMGWKKKKFLKNMQELGSAYHGGSGKTGYFEL
;
A
#
# COMPACT_ATOMS: atom_id res chain seq x y z
N MET A 1 5.45 -7.53 19.27
CA MET A 1 4.60 -7.36 18.07
C MET A 1 5.54 -7.23 16.87
N LYS A 2 5.43 -8.13 15.91
CA LYS A 2 6.32 -8.16 14.73
C LYS A 2 5.70 -7.39 13.57
N ILE A 3 6.38 -6.35 13.08
CA ILE A 3 5.94 -5.48 11.99
C ILE A 3 6.78 -5.80 10.75
N VAL A 4 6.14 -6.20 9.67
CA VAL A 4 6.82 -6.57 8.42
C VAL A 4 6.46 -5.57 7.31
N GLY A 5 7.49 -5.07 6.63
CA GLY A 5 7.35 -4.28 5.41
C GLY A 5 7.32 -5.18 4.17
N MET A 6 6.38 -4.97 3.25
CA MET A 6 6.32 -5.66 1.97
C MET A 6 6.31 -4.66 0.82
N ILE A 7 7.24 -4.82 -0.12
CA ILE A 7 7.34 -4.00 -1.34
C ILE A 7 6.99 -4.89 -2.54
N PRO A 8 5.75 -4.80 -3.07
CA PRO A 8 5.33 -5.63 -4.19
C PRO A 8 5.91 -5.10 -5.51
N ALA A 9 6.65 -5.93 -6.23
CA ALA A 9 7.39 -5.53 -7.43
C ALA A 9 7.29 -6.56 -8.55
N ARG A 10 6.17 -6.56 -9.30
CA ARG A 10 6.07 -7.45 -10.47
C ARG A 10 6.73 -6.85 -11.72
N MET A 11 7.27 -7.71 -12.60
CA MET A 11 7.84 -7.33 -13.90
C MET A 11 6.80 -7.15 -15.00
N GLY A 12 5.63 -7.78 -14.87
CA GLY A 12 4.54 -7.81 -15.84
C GLY A 12 3.72 -6.52 -15.98
N SER A 13 4.28 -5.35 -15.67
CA SER A 13 3.58 -4.06 -15.80
C SER A 13 3.20 -3.74 -17.24
N GLN A 14 1.89 -3.58 -17.54
CA GLN A 14 1.39 -3.34 -18.89
C GLN A 14 1.40 -1.87 -19.31
N ARG A 15 0.92 -0.95 -18.47
CA ARG A 15 0.86 0.49 -18.78
C ARG A 15 2.24 1.11 -18.99
N VAL A 16 3.20 0.71 -18.17
CA VAL A 16 4.61 1.08 -18.30
C VAL A 16 5.43 -0.21 -18.20
N LYS A 17 5.97 -0.69 -19.32
CA LYS A 17 6.76 -1.93 -19.35
C LYS A 17 7.92 -1.88 -18.36
N LYS A 18 8.08 -2.94 -17.56
CA LYS A 18 9.14 -3.10 -16.56
C LYS A 18 9.22 -1.90 -15.59
N LYS A 19 8.08 -1.35 -15.18
CA LYS A 19 7.98 -0.09 -14.44
C LYS A 19 8.94 -0.01 -13.25
N ASN A 20 9.01 -1.05 -12.41
CA ASN A 20 9.76 -1.03 -11.17
C ASN A 20 11.28 -0.91 -11.35
N VAL A 21 11.82 -1.39 -12.48
CA VAL A 21 13.25 -1.30 -12.82
C VAL A 21 13.55 -0.17 -13.83
N ARG A 22 12.55 0.60 -14.23
CA ARG A 22 12.77 1.74 -15.13
C ARG A 22 13.52 2.84 -14.39
N LEU A 23 14.52 3.41 -15.08
CA LEU A 23 15.37 4.43 -14.47
C LEU A 23 14.67 5.80 -14.43
N ILE A 24 14.72 6.42 -13.25
CA ILE A 24 14.38 7.82 -13.00
C ILE A 24 15.64 8.46 -12.42
N ASN A 25 16.20 9.46 -13.08
CA ASN A 25 17.46 10.08 -12.70
C ASN A 25 18.60 9.05 -12.46
N GLY A 26 18.69 8.04 -13.35
CA GLY A 26 19.73 7.01 -13.26
C GLY A 26 19.51 5.90 -12.22
N ARG A 27 18.42 5.93 -11.45
CA ARG A 27 18.06 4.94 -10.42
C ARG A 27 16.78 4.19 -10.79
N PRO A 28 16.69 2.87 -10.54
CA PRO A 28 15.42 2.14 -10.70
C PRO A 28 14.29 2.78 -9.87
N LEU A 29 13.08 2.81 -10.41
CA LEU A 29 11.92 3.37 -9.68
C LEU A 29 11.75 2.76 -8.28
N ILE A 30 11.87 1.45 -8.15
CA ILE A 30 11.73 0.74 -6.88
C ILE A 30 12.77 1.19 -5.84
N ASP A 31 13.96 1.63 -6.27
CA ASP A 31 15.07 1.99 -5.39
C ASP A 31 14.75 3.20 -4.49
N TYR A 32 13.88 4.09 -4.94
CA TYR A 32 13.38 5.21 -4.12
C TYR A 32 12.56 4.70 -2.91
N ALA A 33 11.67 3.74 -3.12
CA ALA A 33 10.90 3.15 -2.04
C ALA A 33 11.78 2.33 -1.09
N LEU A 34 12.76 1.57 -1.62
CA LEU A 34 13.70 0.80 -0.81
C LEU A 34 14.53 1.71 0.11
N GLU A 35 15.01 2.84 -0.40
CA GLU A 35 15.76 3.82 0.39
C GLU A 35 14.92 4.40 1.52
N SER A 36 13.68 4.82 1.25
CA SER A 36 12.78 5.36 2.26
C SER A 36 12.42 4.33 3.33
N VAL A 37 12.18 3.08 2.92
CA VAL A 37 11.93 1.96 3.84
C VAL A 37 13.16 1.67 4.71
N TYR A 38 14.35 1.62 4.12
CA TYR A 38 15.60 1.43 4.84
C TYR A 38 15.83 2.52 5.90
N LYS A 39 15.67 3.79 5.51
CA LYS A 39 15.82 4.94 6.41
C LYS A 39 14.75 5.02 7.48
N SER A 40 13.58 4.45 7.24
CA SER A 40 12.49 4.44 8.23
C SER A 40 12.84 3.63 9.47
N ASP A 41 13.64 2.57 9.35
CA ASP A 41 14.12 1.74 10.47
C ASP A 41 13.00 1.34 11.47
N ILE A 42 11.78 1.07 10.96
CA ILE A 42 10.61 0.78 11.78
C ILE A 42 10.14 -0.69 11.68
N PHE A 43 10.67 -1.43 10.73
CA PHE A 43 10.27 -2.80 10.44
C PHE A 43 11.22 -3.82 11.07
N ASP A 44 10.69 -4.88 11.64
CA ASP A 44 11.48 -6.03 12.10
C ASP A 44 12.09 -6.80 10.92
N GLU A 45 11.35 -6.90 9.82
CA GLU A 45 11.80 -7.48 8.56
C GLU A 45 11.16 -6.74 7.38
N VAL A 46 11.89 -6.70 6.27
CA VAL A 46 11.38 -6.15 5.00
C VAL A 46 11.56 -7.17 3.89
N TYR A 47 10.56 -7.27 3.01
CA TYR A 47 10.57 -8.18 1.88
C TYR A 47 10.27 -7.44 0.57
N ILE A 48 11.07 -7.72 -0.47
CA ILE A 48 10.63 -7.47 -1.83
C ILE A 48 9.84 -8.71 -2.27
N ASN A 49 8.57 -8.51 -2.62
CA ASN A 49 7.65 -9.57 -3.02
C ASN A 49 7.49 -9.54 -4.54
N SER A 50 8.11 -10.49 -5.26
CA SER A 50 8.13 -10.53 -6.73
C SER A 50 8.22 -11.96 -7.27
N GLU A 51 7.68 -12.15 -8.48
CA GLU A 51 7.87 -13.37 -9.28
C GLU A 51 9.24 -13.45 -9.96
N ASP A 52 9.92 -12.31 -10.12
CA ASP A 52 11.18 -12.21 -10.87
C ASP A 52 12.36 -12.05 -9.92
N GLU A 53 13.35 -12.93 -10.06
CA GLU A 53 14.55 -12.97 -9.20
C GLU A 53 15.52 -11.80 -9.41
N ILE A 54 15.29 -10.96 -10.43
CA ILE A 54 16.08 -9.73 -10.67
C ILE A 54 16.13 -8.82 -9.43
N PHE A 55 15.12 -8.91 -8.55
CA PHE A 55 15.04 -8.12 -7.33
C PHE A 55 15.82 -8.69 -6.15
N THR A 56 16.39 -9.91 -6.27
CA THR A 56 17.09 -10.58 -5.18
C THR A 56 18.35 -9.81 -4.74
N ASP A 57 19.17 -9.39 -5.71
CA ASP A 57 20.38 -8.64 -5.39
C ASP A 57 20.06 -7.23 -4.88
N LEU A 58 18.99 -6.63 -5.39
CA LEU A 58 18.51 -5.34 -4.91
C LEU A 58 18.04 -5.42 -3.46
N ALA A 59 17.33 -6.48 -3.08
CA ALA A 59 16.94 -6.73 -1.68
C ALA A 59 18.18 -6.87 -0.78
N LYS A 60 19.16 -7.67 -1.17
CA LYS A 60 20.41 -7.88 -0.43
C LYS A 60 21.18 -6.60 -0.18
N ASN A 61 21.22 -5.68 -1.16
CA ASN A 61 21.93 -4.40 -1.02
C ASN A 61 21.38 -3.52 0.12
N TYR A 62 20.12 -3.69 0.48
CA TYR A 62 19.47 -3.01 1.59
C TYR A 62 19.37 -3.86 2.87
N GLY A 63 19.87 -5.11 2.86
CA GLY A 63 19.69 -6.05 3.96
C GLY A 63 18.26 -6.58 4.07
N PHE A 64 17.46 -6.47 3.00
CA PHE A 64 16.10 -6.95 2.94
C PHE A 64 16.02 -8.40 2.43
N ASN A 65 14.90 -9.04 2.72
CA ASN A 65 14.59 -10.37 2.23
C ASN A 65 13.94 -10.32 0.83
N PHE A 66 14.06 -11.41 0.09
CA PHE A 66 13.32 -11.62 -1.14
C PHE A 66 12.26 -12.71 -0.92
N TYR A 67 11.00 -12.40 -1.23
CA TYR A 67 9.91 -13.36 -1.25
C TYR A 67 9.57 -13.71 -2.69
N LYS A 68 9.82 -14.97 -3.08
CA LYS A 68 9.49 -15.48 -4.41
C LYS A 68 7.98 -15.69 -4.50
N ARG A 69 7.29 -14.71 -5.11
CA ARG A 69 5.85 -14.79 -5.34
C ARG A 69 5.53 -15.89 -6.36
N PRO A 70 4.55 -16.77 -6.11
CA PRO A 70 4.04 -17.67 -7.13
C PRO A 70 3.57 -16.92 -8.38
N GLU A 71 3.84 -17.48 -9.57
CA GLU A 71 3.53 -16.80 -10.86
C GLU A 71 2.03 -16.52 -11.02
N GLU A 72 1.18 -17.40 -10.51
CA GLU A 72 -0.28 -17.24 -10.52
C GLU A 72 -0.73 -15.93 -9.85
N PHE A 73 -0.02 -15.45 -8.81
CA PHE A 73 -0.31 -14.19 -8.13
C PHE A 73 0.42 -12.99 -8.74
N SER A 74 1.04 -13.15 -9.90
CA SER A 74 1.72 -12.10 -10.65
C SER A 74 1.03 -11.77 -11.97
N SER A 75 -0.06 -12.46 -12.27
CA SER A 75 -0.88 -12.23 -13.46
C SER A 75 -1.51 -10.84 -13.49
N ASN A 76 -2.07 -10.44 -14.63
CA ASN A 76 -2.78 -9.16 -14.74
C ASN A 76 -4.15 -9.17 -14.08
N THR A 77 -4.67 -10.33 -13.77
CA THR A 77 -5.95 -10.56 -13.09
C THR A 77 -5.79 -10.76 -11.59
N SER A 78 -4.56 -11.02 -11.12
CA SER A 78 -4.29 -11.20 -9.69
C SER A 78 -4.55 -9.92 -8.92
N THR A 79 -5.34 -10.07 -7.84
CA THR A 79 -5.71 -8.98 -6.94
C THR A 79 -4.63 -8.73 -5.88
N ASN A 80 -4.71 -7.57 -5.22
CA ASN A 80 -3.86 -7.31 -4.07
C ASN A 80 -4.17 -8.27 -2.91
N ASP A 81 -5.43 -8.64 -2.73
CA ASP A 81 -5.87 -9.59 -1.72
C ASP A 81 -5.16 -10.94 -1.86
N GLU A 82 -5.07 -11.49 -3.07
CA GLU A 82 -4.48 -12.80 -3.33
C GLU A 82 -2.99 -12.86 -3.01
N PHE A 83 -2.18 -11.93 -3.54
CA PHE A 83 -0.74 -11.97 -3.27
C PHE A 83 -0.38 -11.54 -1.84
N ALA A 84 -1.19 -10.69 -1.21
CA ALA A 84 -1.00 -10.35 0.19
C ALA A 84 -1.40 -11.51 1.11
N GLN A 85 -2.46 -12.25 0.78
CA GLN A 85 -2.85 -13.46 1.49
C GLN A 85 -1.77 -14.53 1.40
N ASP A 86 -1.26 -14.83 0.19
CA ASP A 86 -0.18 -15.77 0.00
C ASP A 86 1.05 -15.40 0.84
N PHE A 87 1.44 -14.13 0.81
CA PHE A 87 2.55 -13.63 1.63
C PHE A 87 2.28 -13.82 3.13
N LEU A 88 1.11 -13.44 3.62
CA LEU A 88 0.74 -13.54 5.03
C LEU A 88 0.60 -14.98 5.53
N LEU A 89 0.29 -15.94 4.66
CA LEU A 89 0.26 -17.37 5.02
C LEU A 89 1.68 -17.91 5.22
N ASN A 90 2.68 -17.38 4.52
CA ASN A 90 4.05 -17.88 4.51
C ASN A 90 5.02 -17.09 5.40
N ILE A 91 4.69 -15.83 5.73
CA ILE A 91 5.56 -14.96 6.53
C ILE A 91 4.93 -14.68 7.90
N GLU A 92 5.72 -14.89 8.96
CA GLU A 92 5.28 -14.63 10.33
C GLU A 92 5.37 -13.14 10.65
N CYS A 93 4.22 -12.53 10.97
CA CYS A 93 4.12 -11.14 11.43
C CYS A 93 2.82 -10.93 12.20
N ASP A 94 2.73 -9.85 12.96
CA ASP A 94 1.49 -9.36 13.56
C ASP A 94 0.82 -8.31 12.66
N VAL A 95 1.65 -7.43 12.09
CA VAL A 95 1.22 -6.33 11.19
C VAL A 95 2.03 -6.39 9.90
N LEU A 96 1.33 -6.27 8.78
CA LEU A 96 1.89 -6.09 7.45
C LEU A 96 1.69 -4.63 7.03
N ILE A 97 2.78 -3.96 6.65
CA ILE A 97 2.72 -2.67 5.94
C ILE A 97 3.19 -2.89 4.51
N GLN A 98 2.32 -2.62 3.56
CA GLN A 98 2.63 -2.66 2.13
C GLN A 98 3.03 -1.28 1.64
N ILE A 99 4.20 -1.19 1.02
CA ILE A 99 4.78 0.04 0.47
C ILE A 99 4.84 -0.09 -1.05
N LEU A 100 4.09 0.75 -1.78
CA LEU A 100 4.01 0.65 -3.23
C LEU A 100 5.14 1.45 -3.90
N PRO A 101 6.01 0.79 -4.70
CA PRO A 101 7.16 1.44 -5.33
C PRO A 101 6.78 2.47 -6.41
N THR A 102 5.50 2.66 -6.66
CA THR A 102 4.99 3.67 -7.61
C THR A 102 4.80 5.06 -7.00
N SER A 103 5.15 5.22 -5.74
CA SER A 103 5.13 6.49 -5.01
C SER A 103 6.56 6.90 -4.63
N PRO A 104 7.38 7.38 -5.61
CA PRO A 104 8.81 7.66 -5.41
C PRO A 104 9.10 8.85 -4.51
N PHE A 105 8.10 9.65 -4.15
CA PHE A 105 8.24 10.79 -3.24
C PHE A 105 7.89 10.46 -1.78
N LEU A 106 7.50 9.20 -1.52
CA LEU A 106 7.25 8.74 -0.17
C LEU A 106 8.53 8.79 0.66
N THR A 107 8.46 9.45 1.82
CA THR A 107 9.61 9.63 2.70
C THR A 107 9.64 8.60 3.83
N GLU A 108 10.80 8.49 4.50
CA GLU A 108 10.90 7.68 5.73
C GLU A 108 9.99 8.19 6.85
N THR A 109 9.73 9.49 6.89
CA THR A 109 8.83 10.09 7.88
C THR A 109 7.39 9.65 7.64
N ASP A 110 6.91 9.70 6.39
CA ASP A 110 5.57 9.23 6.03
C ASP A 110 5.35 7.77 6.43
N ILE A 111 6.36 6.91 6.20
CA ILE A 111 6.30 5.49 6.57
C ILE A 111 6.21 5.32 8.08
N LYS A 112 7.02 6.05 8.85
CA LYS A 112 7.00 6.03 10.33
C LYS A 112 5.66 6.49 10.88
N GLU A 113 5.20 7.65 10.43
CA GLU A 113 3.95 8.26 10.92
C GLU A 113 2.75 7.39 10.58
N PHE A 114 2.69 6.85 9.36
CA PHE A 114 1.65 5.91 8.96
C PHE A 114 1.63 4.67 9.86
N THR A 115 2.79 4.06 10.08
CA THR A 115 2.90 2.84 10.89
C THR A 115 2.53 3.12 12.34
N ASN A 116 3.05 4.18 12.94
CA ASN A 116 2.72 4.57 14.31
C ASN A 116 1.23 4.89 14.47
N PHE A 117 0.63 5.62 13.53
CA PHE A 117 -0.80 5.92 13.54
C PHE A 117 -1.67 4.66 13.57
N MET A 118 -1.28 3.64 12.79
CA MET A 118 -1.96 2.34 12.81
C MET A 118 -1.89 1.67 14.18
N LEU A 119 -0.70 1.67 14.79
CA LEU A 119 -0.45 1.00 16.07
C LEU A 119 -1.13 1.71 17.23
N GLU A 120 -0.97 3.02 17.34
CA GLU A 120 -1.57 3.86 18.39
C GLU A 120 -3.09 3.85 18.32
N GLY A 121 -3.65 3.86 17.11
CA GLY A 121 -5.09 3.76 16.88
C GLY A 121 -5.67 2.37 17.10
N ASP A 122 -4.83 1.35 17.34
CA ASP A 122 -5.23 -0.06 17.40
C ASP A 122 -6.10 -0.47 16.20
N LEU A 123 -5.69 -0.02 15.00
CA LEU A 123 -6.44 -0.23 13.76
C LEU A 123 -6.21 -1.65 13.23
N ASP A 124 -7.25 -2.23 12.64
CA ASP A 124 -7.16 -3.53 11.94
C ASP A 124 -6.66 -3.37 10.51
N ALA A 125 -6.98 -2.22 9.90
CA ALA A 125 -6.46 -1.80 8.60
C ALA A 125 -6.24 -0.29 8.57
N LEU A 126 -5.23 0.16 7.80
CA LEU A 126 -4.96 1.57 7.53
C LEU A 126 -4.64 1.76 6.05
N ILE A 127 -5.23 2.78 5.44
CA ILE A 127 -5.09 3.06 4.03
C ILE A 127 -4.66 4.51 3.85
N SER A 128 -3.60 4.73 3.06
CA SER A 128 -3.19 6.09 2.72
C SER A 128 -4.15 6.72 1.73
N VAL A 129 -4.51 7.98 1.98
CA VAL A 129 -5.45 8.77 1.16
C VAL A 129 -4.88 10.14 0.83
N GLU A 130 -5.43 10.75 -0.20
CA GLU A 130 -5.28 12.16 -0.51
C GLU A 130 -6.63 12.86 -0.30
N ASN A 131 -6.65 13.97 0.41
CA ASN A 131 -7.84 14.81 0.55
C ASN A 131 -8.02 15.69 -0.70
N LYS A 132 -9.03 15.38 -1.51
CA LYS A 132 -9.37 16.13 -2.72
C LYS A 132 -10.51 17.11 -2.44
N GLN A 133 -10.20 18.39 -2.28
CA GLN A 133 -11.18 19.47 -2.07
C GLN A 133 -11.83 19.91 -3.39
N ILE A 134 -12.49 18.99 -4.08
CA ILE A 134 -13.17 19.17 -5.35
C ILE A 134 -14.60 18.64 -5.30
N ALA A 135 -15.51 19.26 -6.02
CA ALA A 135 -16.86 18.72 -6.21
C ALA A 135 -16.77 17.36 -6.94
N SER A 136 -17.29 16.32 -6.31
CA SER A 136 -17.18 14.95 -6.81
C SER A 136 -18.56 14.35 -7.05
N VAL A 137 -18.65 13.55 -8.12
CA VAL A 137 -19.86 12.84 -8.53
C VAL A 137 -19.54 11.36 -8.69
N PHE A 138 -20.38 10.48 -8.14
CA PHE A 138 -20.31 9.04 -8.32
C PHE A 138 -21.64 8.52 -8.89
N GLU A 139 -21.58 7.81 -10.01
CA GLU A 139 -22.76 7.30 -10.74
C GLU A 139 -23.86 8.35 -10.95
N GLY A 140 -23.46 9.58 -11.32
CA GLY A 140 -24.38 10.69 -11.57
C GLY A 140 -24.94 11.36 -10.30
N LYS A 141 -24.51 10.95 -9.10
CA LYS A 141 -24.97 11.51 -7.82
C LYS A 141 -23.84 12.30 -7.15
N PRO A 142 -24.13 13.48 -6.55
CA PRO A 142 -23.15 14.24 -5.77
C PRO A 142 -22.64 13.41 -4.59
N VAL A 143 -21.33 13.55 -4.30
CA VAL A 143 -20.68 12.93 -3.14
C VAL A 143 -20.54 13.92 -1.98
N ASN A 144 -20.01 15.12 -2.25
CA ASN A 144 -19.64 16.10 -1.22
C ASN A 144 -20.24 17.50 -1.44
N PHE A 145 -21.33 17.60 -2.21
CA PHE A 145 -22.10 18.84 -2.38
C PHE A 145 -23.59 18.53 -2.57
N GLU A 146 -24.43 19.56 -2.41
CA GLU A 146 -25.89 19.47 -2.64
C GLU A 146 -26.27 20.29 -3.88
N ILE A 147 -26.95 19.65 -4.85
CA ILE A 147 -27.36 20.31 -6.12
C ILE A 147 -28.27 21.51 -5.87
N SER A 148 -29.08 21.47 -4.81
CA SER A 148 -30.07 22.51 -4.45
C SER A 148 -29.49 23.70 -3.70
N LYS A 149 -28.20 23.67 -3.34
CA LYS A 149 -27.54 24.74 -2.58
C LYS A 149 -26.48 25.44 -3.43
N PRO A 150 -26.17 26.73 -3.12
CA PRO A 150 -25.05 27.42 -3.73
C PRO A 150 -23.74 26.64 -3.49
N ASN A 151 -22.90 26.57 -4.51
CA ASN A 151 -21.59 25.92 -4.38
C ASN A 151 -20.70 26.72 -3.40
N PRO A 152 -20.19 26.12 -2.34
CA PRO A 152 -19.32 26.82 -1.40
C PRO A 152 -17.97 27.15 -2.07
N PRO A 153 -17.20 28.10 -1.52
CA PRO A 153 -15.81 28.30 -1.93
C PRO A 153 -15.02 26.99 -1.78
N SER A 154 -14.13 26.71 -2.73
CA SER A 154 -13.37 25.44 -2.74
C SER A 154 -12.63 25.14 -1.42
N GLN A 155 -12.16 26.21 -0.73
CA GLN A 155 -11.44 26.11 0.54
C GLN A 155 -12.31 25.62 1.71
N THR A 156 -13.64 25.72 1.60
CA THR A 156 -14.59 25.31 2.63
C THR A 156 -15.33 24.02 2.29
N MET A 157 -15.06 23.47 1.11
CA MET A 157 -15.69 22.22 0.67
C MET A 157 -15.15 21.04 1.49
N VAL A 158 -16.02 20.12 1.90
CA VAL A 158 -15.60 18.87 2.53
C VAL A 158 -14.82 18.04 1.52
N PRO A 159 -13.56 17.65 1.81
CA PRO A 159 -12.77 16.89 0.86
C PRO A 159 -13.30 15.46 0.68
N VAL A 160 -13.11 14.91 -0.51
CA VAL A 160 -13.26 13.48 -0.76
C VAL A 160 -11.91 12.81 -0.55
N GLN A 161 -11.89 11.75 0.25
CA GLN A 161 -10.69 10.95 0.51
C GLN A 161 -10.49 9.94 -0.62
N ALA A 162 -9.54 10.23 -1.51
CA ALA A 162 -9.14 9.33 -2.58
C ALA A 162 -7.96 8.46 -2.11
N TYR A 163 -7.95 7.16 -2.42
CA TYR A 163 -6.82 6.29 -2.10
C TYR A 163 -5.56 6.77 -2.80
N ALA A 164 -4.53 7.12 -2.02
CA ALA A 164 -3.22 7.48 -2.53
C ALA A 164 -2.48 6.25 -3.10
N THR A 165 -2.87 5.05 -2.65
CA THR A 165 -2.24 3.77 -3.04
C THR A 165 -0.71 3.76 -2.86
N ALA A 166 -0.22 4.43 -1.83
CA ALA A 166 1.20 4.49 -1.49
C ALA A 166 1.56 3.57 -0.33
N LEU A 167 0.78 3.65 0.76
CA LEU A 167 0.92 2.83 1.97
C LEU A 167 -0.41 2.16 2.30
N MET A 168 -0.34 0.91 2.72
CA MET A 168 -1.47 0.14 3.22
C MET A 168 -1.00 -0.76 4.36
N GLY A 169 -1.77 -0.84 5.43
CA GLY A 169 -1.44 -1.65 6.58
C GLY A 169 -2.58 -2.56 7.01
N TRP A 170 -2.25 -3.75 7.50
CA TRP A 170 -3.23 -4.71 8.01
C TRP A 170 -2.66 -5.51 9.17
N LYS A 171 -3.49 -5.78 10.20
CA LYS A 171 -3.24 -6.85 11.16
C LYS A 171 -3.43 -8.19 10.47
N LYS A 172 -2.40 -9.05 10.46
CA LYS A 172 -2.41 -10.38 9.81
C LYS A 172 -3.65 -11.19 10.12
N LYS A 173 -3.95 -11.37 11.41
CA LYS A 173 -5.10 -12.18 11.85
C LYS A 173 -6.42 -11.67 11.27
N LYS A 174 -6.60 -10.35 11.23
CA LYS A 174 -7.83 -9.74 10.72
C LYS A 174 -7.93 -9.84 9.20
N PHE A 175 -6.81 -9.61 8.50
CA PHE A 175 -6.73 -9.79 7.05
C PHE A 175 -7.15 -11.20 6.65
N LEU A 176 -6.50 -12.24 7.24
CA LEU A 176 -6.78 -13.63 6.92
C LEU A 176 -8.22 -14.03 7.26
N LYS A 177 -8.76 -13.54 8.37
CA LYS A 177 -10.16 -13.75 8.72
C LYS A 177 -11.12 -13.14 7.68
N ASN A 178 -10.86 -11.88 7.25
CA ASN A 178 -11.68 -11.22 6.24
C ASN A 178 -11.61 -11.97 4.90
N MET A 179 -10.44 -12.46 4.49
CA MET A 179 -10.31 -13.28 3.28
C MET A 179 -11.17 -14.55 3.36
N GLN A 180 -11.18 -15.20 4.50
CA GLN A 180 -11.98 -16.42 4.71
C GLN A 180 -13.49 -16.13 4.72
N GLU A 181 -13.93 -15.07 5.38
CA GLU A 181 -15.34 -14.77 5.62
C GLU A 181 -15.98 -13.97 4.49
N LEU A 182 -15.23 -13.06 3.86
CA LEU A 182 -15.72 -12.07 2.90
C LEU A 182 -15.15 -12.25 1.48
N GLY A 183 -14.05 -13.02 1.35
CA GLY A 183 -13.29 -13.13 0.10
C GLY A 183 -12.49 -11.86 -0.25
N SER A 184 -12.40 -10.89 0.66
CA SER A 184 -11.63 -9.65 0.47
C SER A 184 -11.23 -9.03 1.81
N ALA A 185 -10.04 -8.45 1.87
CA ALA A 185 -9.50 -7.77 3.04
C ALA A 185 -8.84 -6.42 2.72
N TYR A 186 -8.61 -6.12 1.44
CA TYR A 186 -7.90 -4.94 0.98
C TYR A 186 -8.43 -3.62 1.56
N HIS A 187 -9.76 -3.48 1.64
CA HIS A 187 -10.43 -2.30 2.19
C HIS A 187 -10.68 -2.37 3.71
N GLY A 188 -10.08 -3.35 4.41
CA GLY A 188 -10.23 -3.53 5.85
C GLY A 188 -11.39 -4.44 6.28
N GLY A 189 -12.31 -4.76 5.38
CA GLY A 189 -13.43 -5.69 5.64
C GLY A 189 -14.26 -5.31 6.87
N SER A 190 -14.47 -6.26 7.79
CA SER A 190 -15.25 -6.06 9.02
C SER A 190 -14.43 -5.46 10.19
N GLY A 191 -13.19 -5.00 9.93
CA GLY A 191 -12.28 -4.45 10.94
C GLY A 191 -12.45 -2.95 11.20
N LYS A 192 -11.72 -2.47 12.22
CA LYS A 192 -11.54 -1.04 12.46
C LYS A 192 -10.56 -0.49 11.43
N THR A 193 -11.08 0.16 10.40
CA THR A 193 -10.27 0.76 9.31
C THR A 193 -10.06 2.25 9.54
N GLY A 194 -8.82 2.69 9.40
CA GLY A 194 -8.43 4.10 9.41
C GLY A 194 -8.01 4.59 8.02
N TYR A 195 -7.97 5.91 7.88
CA TYR A 195 -7.47 6.60 6.69
C TYR A 195 -6.41 7.60 7.11
N PHE A 196 -5.25 7.55 6.44
CA PHE A 196 -4.10 8.40 6.73
C PHE A 196 -3.83 9.31 5.53
N GLU A 197 -3.84 10.63 5.74
CA GLU A 197 -3.55 11.60 4.70
C GLU A 197 -2.04 11.67 4.43
N LEU A 198 -1.66 11.57 3.14
CA LEU A 198 -0.30 11.76 2.64
C LEU A 198 -0.16 13.09 1.92
#